data_53ec8db0ad65c5dd0ec923b57c144bc1
#
_entry.id   53ec8db0ad65c5dd0ec923b57c144bc1
#
_cell.length_a   1.000
_cell.length_b   1.000
_cell.length_c   1.000
_cell.angle_alpha   90.00
_cell.angle_beta   90.00
_cell.angle_gamma   90.00
#
_symmetry.space_group_name_H-M   'P 1'
#
loop_
_entity.id
_entity.type
_entity.pdbx_description
1 polymer ?
#
loop_
_entity_poly.entity_id
_entity_poly.type
_entity_poly.pdbx_seq_one_letter_code
_entity_poly.pdbx_strand_id
1 'polypeptide(L)'
;MASKVRVYGKAQNRTALGIVNAYLVMYPHATAEDLNKAFPLELQSHGTWKSLFRTPEEYAAHEANQGLWFAEEDEILHLQDGTQLIFLKLWPKDKFENIVNHAKLYDIVIAEFEKGEKGTKGGYRLEYLNGYVPPVPTKKGMPKWLLALIAVLGLAVVALLLFLLLGKKAEPQIVEVEKVVVVHDTLYIQQIA
;
A
#
# COMPACT_ATOMS: atom_id res chain seq x y z
N MET A 1 -19.23 4.90 29.28
CA MET A 1 -18.45 3.71 28.93
C MET A 1 -17.03 3.90 29.46
N ALA A 2 -16.32 2.84 29.80
CA ALA A 2 -14.94 2.96 30.27
C ALA A 2 -14.00 3.19 29.09
N SER A 3 -13.10 4.19 29.21
CA SER A 3 -12.12 4.48 28.18
C SER A 3 -11.18 3.29 27.94
N LYS A 4 -10.85 3.02 26.66
CA LYS A 4 -10.00 1.88 26.25
C LYS A 4 -8.55 2.28 26.01
N VAL A 5 -8.33 3.48 25.47
CA VAL A 5 -6.99 3.95 25.11
C VAL A 5 -6.78 5.36 25.65
N ARG A 6 -5.59 5.58 26.23
CA ARG A 6 -5.11 6.91 26.63
C ARG A 6 -3.94 7.32 25.75
N VAL A 7 -4.00 8.56 25.25
CA VAL A 7 -2.98 9.14 24.39
C VAL A 7 -2.20 10.19 25.17
N TYR A 8 -0.88 10.07 25.19
CA TYR A 8 0.06 11.06 25.71
C TYR A 8 0.80 11.68 24.53
N GLY A 9 0.66 12.97 24.32
CA GLY A 9 1.32 13.64 23.18
C GLY A 9 2.17 14.83 23.62
N LYS A 10 3.36 14.97 23.07
CA LYS A 10 4.31 16.06 23.35
C LYS A 10 3.75 17.47 23.12
N ALA A 11 2.80 17.58 22.18
CA ALA A 11 2.16 18.82 21.78
C ALA A 11 0.78 18.50 21.22
N GLN A 12 -0.08 19.51 21.06
CA GLN A 12 -1.45 19.35 20.56
C GLN A 12 -1.52 18.58 19.23
N ASN A 13 -0.65 18.93 18.28
CA ASN A 13 -0.60 18.24 16.99
C ASN A 13 -0.14 16.77 17.13
N ARG A 14 0.81 16.48 18.03
CA ARG A 14 1.27 15.11 18.29
C ARG A 14 0.19 14.28 19.00
N THR A 15 -0.56 14.91 19.88
CA THR A 15 -1.74 14.27 20.52
C THR A 15 -2.81 13.96 19.47
N ALA A 16 -3.08 14.88 18.53
CA ALA A 16 -4.04 14.63 17.46
C ALA A 16 -3.60 13.45 16.57
N LEU A 17 -2.32 13.36 16.21
CA LEU A 17 -1.77 12.20 15.48
C LEU A 17 -1.93 10.92 16.30
N GLY A 18 -1.63 10.97 17.60
CA GLY A 18 -1.80 9.84 18.52
C GLY A 18 -3.26 9.36 18.65
N ILE A 19 -4.24 10.28 18.63
CA ILE A 19 -5.67 9.96 18.61
C ILE A 19 -6.03 9.15 17.36
N VAL A 20 -5.58 9.57 16.18
CA VAL A 20 -5.84 8.84 14.93
C VAL A 20 -5.16 7.47 14.94
N ASN A 21 -3.92 7.37 15.45
CA ASN A 21 -3.25 6.08 15.59
C ASN A 21 -3.93 5.17 16.61
N ALA A 22 -4.44 5.72 17.74
CA ALA A 22 -5.23 4.96 18.70
C ALA A 22 -6.49 4.36 18.03
N TYR A 23 -7.17 5.14 17.21
CA TYR A 23 -8.30 4.65 16.41
C TYR A 23 -7.88 3.49 15.49
N LEU A 24 -6.78 3.63 14.71
CA LEU A 24 -6.30 2.58 13.82
C LEU A 24 -5.91 1.30 14.57
N VAL A 25 -5.32 1.41 15.76
CA VAL A 25 -5.03 0.26 16.63
C VAL A 25 -6.31 -0.45 17.10
N MET A 26 -7.36 0.31 17.40
CA MET A 26 -8.65 -0.23 17.83
C MET A 26 -9.46 -0.81 16.65
N TYR A 27 -9.29 -0.27 15.46
CA TYR A 27 -9.99 -0.64 14.23
C TYR A 27 -8.98 -0.95 13.12
N PRO A 28 -8.24 -2.07 13.23
CA PRO A 28 -7.11 -2.35 12.32
C PRO A 28 -7.53 -2.56 10.85
N HIS A 29 -8.81 -2.84 10.60
CA HIS A 29 -9.34 -2.99 9.24
C HIS A 29 -9.94 -1.71 8.66
N ALA A 30 -9.81 -0.57 9.38
CA ALA A 30 -10.33 0.70 8.90
C ALA A 30 -9.64 1.09 7.57
N THR A 31 -10.46 1.50 6.62
CA THR A 31 -10.03 2.04 5.33
C THR A 31 -9.81 3.55 5.41
N ALA A 32 -9.27 4.15 4.36
CA ALA A 32 -9.18 5.60 4.24
C ALA A 32 -10.57 6.28 4.32
N GLU A 33 -11.60 5.63 3.77
CA GLU A 33 -12.98 6.11 3.85
C GLU A 33 -13.51 6.08 5.29
N ASP A 34 -13.22 4.99 6.03
CA ASP A 34 -13.61 4.87 7.44
C ASP A 34 -12.91 5.94 8.29
N LEU A 35 -11.64 6.25 8.03
CA LEU A 35 -10.92 7.34 8.69
C LEU A 35 -11.54 8.71 8.40
N ASN A 36 -11.92 8.99 7.15
CA ASN A 36 -12.59 10.24 6.81
C ASN A 36 -13.97 10.38 7.47
N LYS A 37 -14.69 9.28 7.65
CA LYS A 37 -15.95 9.26 8.41
C LYS A 37 -15.72 9.41 9.92
N ALA A 38 -14.71 8.73 10.44
CA ALA A 38 -14.37 8.79 11.86
C ALA A 38 -13.78 10.14 12.28
N PHE A 39 -13.03 10.79 11.41
CA PHE A 39 -12.42 12.10 11.64
C PHE A 39 -12.76 13.03 10.48
N PRO A 40 -13.98 13.58 10.46
CA PRO A 40 -14.44 14.43 9.37
C PRO A 40 -13.76 15.81 9.39
N LEU A 41 -13.73 16.46 8.23
CA LEU A 41 -13.04 17.73 8.04
C LEU A 41 -13.57 18.84 8.94
N GLU A 42 -14.82 18.76 9.36
CA GLU A 42 -15.51 19.70 10.24
C GLU A 42 -14.83 19.85 11.61
N LEU A 43 -14.06 18.86 12.04
CA LEU A 43 -13.26 18.96 13.26
C LEU A 43 -12.21 20.07 13.18
N GLN A 44 -11.77 20.40 11.95
CA GLN A 44 -10.76 21.42 11.69
C GLN A 44 -11.36 22.74 11.16
N SER A 45 -12.42 22.71 10.41
CA SER A 45 -13.18 23.88 9.87
C SER A 45 -12.37 24.98 9.20
N HIS A 46 -11.15 24.74 8.75
CA HIS A 46 -10.29 25.73 8.14
C HIS A 46 -9.80 25.32 6.76
N GLY A 47 -9.93 26.26 5.83
CA GLY A 47 -9.24 26.22 4.56
C GLY A 47 -9.97 25.48 3.44
N THR A 48 -9.27 25.36 2.34
CA THR A 48 -9.72 24.74 1.08
C THR A 48 -9.46 23.23 1.03
N TRP A 49 -9.17 22.62 2.16
CA TRP A 49 -8.86 21.17 2.22
C TRP A 49 -10.14 20.35 2.05
N LYS A 50 -9.99 19.22 1.38
CA LYS A 50 -11.08 18.27 1.16
C LYS A 50 -11.15 17.17 2.22
N SER A 51 -10.04 16.96 2.96
CA SER A 51 -9.89 15.93 3.98
C SER A 51 -8.81 16.33 4.99
N LEU A 52 -8.83 15.73 6.18
CA LEU A 52 -7.73 15.75 7.15
C LEU A 52 -6.59 14.80 6.76
N PHE A 53 -6.78 13.98 5.74
CA PHE A 53 -5.84 12.98 5.27
C PHE A 53 -5.53 13.21 3.79
N ARG A 54 -4.29 12.88 3.40
CA ARG A 54 -3.82 12.86 2.00
C ARG A 54 -3.04 11.60 1.74
N THR A 55 -3.07 11.11 0.51
CA THR A 55 -2.10 10.10 0.09
C THR A 55 -0.73 10.75 -0.14
N PRO A 56 0.37 9.98 -0.18
CA PRO A 56 1.69 10.49 -0.53
C PRO A 56 1.71 11.20 -1.90
N GLU A 57 0.94 10.69 -2.87
CA GLU A 57 0.83 11.28 -4.21
C GLU A 57 0.11 12.64 -4.16
N GLU A 58 -1.01 12.73 -3.43
CA GLU A 58 -1.74 13.99 -3.23
C GLU A 58 -0.87 15.02 -2.49
N TYR A 59 -0.09 14.58 -1.51
CA TYR A 59 0.85 15.44 -0.80
C TYR A 59 1.94 15.97 -1.72
N ALA A 60 2.57 15.10 -2.53
CA ALA A 60 3.61 15.47 -3.47
C ALA A 60 3.12 16.41 -4.57
N ALA A 61 1.86 16.27 -5.00
CA ALA A 61 1.24 17.13 -6.01
C ALA A 61 0.95 18.58 -5.52
N HIS A 62 1.04 18.83 -4.21
CA HIS A 62 0.74 20.13 -3.62
C HIS A 62 1.96 20.67 -2.86
N GLU A 63 2.88 21.33 -3.54
CA GLU A 63 4.09 21.92 -2.93
C GLU A 63 3.76 22.98 -1.87
N ALA A 64 2.67 23.73 -2.08
CA ALA A 64 2.21 24.70 -1.10
C ALA A 64 1.73 24.03 0.19
N ASN A 65 2.19 24.54 1.33
CA ASN A 65 1.75 24.11 2.67
C ASN A 65 2.21 22.70 3.11
N GLN A 66 3.24 22.13 2.51
CA GLN A 66 3.78 20.81 2.91
C GLN A 66 4.11 20.75 4.41
N GLY A 67 4.65 21.83 5.00
CA GLY A 67 4.97 21.89 6.43
C GLY A 67 3.76 21.76 7.38
N LEU A 68 2.54 21.79 6.87
CA LEU A 68 1.31 21.60 7.64
C LEU A 68 0.87 20.13 7.76
N TRP A 69 1.66 19.18 7.28
CA TRP A 69 1.33 17.77 7.21
C TRP A 69 2.39 16.91 7.90
N PHE A 70 1.97 15.80 8.48
CA PHE A 70 2.85 14.79 9.07
C PHE A 70 3.36 13.85 7.97
N ALA A 71 4.49 14.19 7.34
CA ALA A 71 5.02 13.50 6.17
C ALA A 71 6.37 12.79 6.41
N GLU A 72 6.90 12.81 7.65
CA GLU A 72 8.09 12.04 8.00
C GLU A 72 7.74 10.55 8.09
N GLU A 73 8.70 9.66 7.83
CA GLU A 73 8.49 8.21 7.75
C GLU A 73 7.79 7.62 8.98
N ASP A 74 8.12 8.11 10.17
CA ASP A 74 7.55 7.67 11.45
C ASP A 74 6.21 8.35 11.80
N GLU A 75 5.74 9.27 10.96
CA GLU A 75 4.49 10.02 11.12
C GLU A 75 3.39 9.53 10.15
N ILE A 76 3.77 8.80 9.11
CA ILE A 76 2.84 8.27 8.11
C ILE A 76 1.95 7.21 8.74
N LEU A 77 0.64 7.33 8.49
CA LEU A 77 -0.35 6.34 8.90
C LEU A 77 -0.35 5.18 7.90
N HIS A 78 -0.10 3.97 8.39
CA HIS A 78 -0.13 2.76 7.58
C HIS A 78 -1.40 1.97 7.87
N LEU A 79 -2.26 1.83 6.86
CA LEU A 79 -3.48 1.04 6.95
C LEU A 79 -3.17 -0.42 6.59
N GLN A 80 -4.02 -1.33 7.04
CA GLN A 80 -3.79 -2.76 6.85
C GLN A 80 -3.91 -3.22 5.38
N ASP A 81 -4.65 -2.48 4.57
CA ASP A 81 -4.77 -2.73 3.12
C ASP A 81 -3.55 -2.28 2.30
N GLY A 82 -2.54 -1.70 2.97
CA GLY A 82 -1.32 -1.15 2.37
C GLY A 82 -1.43 0.33 2.03
N THR A 83 -2.58 0.96 2.22
CA THR A 83 -2.75 2.40 1.99
C THR A 83 -1.91 3.19 2.99
N GLN A 84 -1.23 4.22 2.51
CA GLN A 84 -0.50 5.19 3.33
C GLN A 84 -1.25 6.51 3.33
N LEU A 85 -1.35 7.13 4.50
CA LEU A 85 -2.01 8.42 4.65
C LEU A 85 -1.15 9.38 5.47
N ILE A 86 -1.14 10.62 5.06
CA ILE A 86 -0.47 11.75 5.69
C ILE A 86 -1.55 12.59 6.37
N PHE A 87 -1.39 12.83 7.67
CA PHE A 87 -2.37 13.52 8.49
C PHE A 87 -2.03 15.01 8.64
N LEU A 88 -3.05 15.86 8.76
CA LEU A 88 -2.90 17.29 8.97
C LEU A 88 -2.23 17.57 10.33
N LYS A 89 -1.22 18.47 10.32
CA LYS A 89 -0.42 18.85 11.50
C LYS A 89 -0.94 20.12 12.20
N LEU A 90 -1.79 20.89 11.53
CA LEU A 90 -2.27 22.18 12.04
C LEU A 90 -3.47 21.98 12.98
N TRP A 91 -3.24 22.08 14.29
CA TRP A 91 -4.24 21.92 15.33
C TRP A 91 -4.16 23.08 16.33
N PRO A 92 -4.73 24.27 16.01
CA PRO A 92 -4.87 25.35 16.99
C PRO A 92 -5.80 24.92 18.13
N LYS A 93 -5.74 25.63 19.25
CA LYS A 93 -6.35 25.21 20.52
C LYS A 93 -7.83 24.84 20.41
N ASP A 94 -8.64 25.67 19.73
CA ASP A 94 -10.07 25.42 19.52
C ASP A 94 -10.34 24.15 18.70
N LYS A 95 -9.56 23.89 17.67
CA LYS A 95 -9.66 22.69 16.83
C LYS A 95 -9.13 21.45 17.53
N PHE A 96 -8.09 21.62 18.33
CA PHE A 96 -7.59 20.56 19.18
C PHE A 96 -8.64 20.09 20.20
N GLU A 97 -9.36 21.02 20.83
CA GLU A 97 -10.47 20.67 21.72
C GLU A 97 -11.57 19.89 20.99
N ASN A 98 -11.86 20.21 19.73
CA ASN A 98 -12.83 19.48 18.92
C ASN A 98 -12.41 18.02 18.73
N ILE A 99 -11.17 17.74 18.27
CA ILE A 99 -10.72 16.36 18.04
C ILE A 99 -10.63 15.58 19.37
N VAL A 100 -10.24 16.22 20.46
CA VAL A 100 -10.21 15.59 21.80
C VAL A 100 -11.60 15.18 22.25
N ASN A 101 -12.60 16.06 22.09
CA ASN A 101 -13.98 15.74 22.45
C ASN A 101 -14.55 14.66 21.53
N HIS A 102 -14.21 14.69 20.25
CA HIS A 102 -14.62 13.70 19.27
C HIS A 102 -14.02 12.31 19.55
N ALA A 103 -12.75 12.25 20.00
CA ALA A 103 -12.07 11.01 20.35
C ALA A 103 -12.77 10.20 21.44
N LYS A 104 -13.52 10.88 22.32
CA LYS A 104 -14.33 10.23 23.38
C LYS A 104 -15.42 9.31 22.83
N LEU A 105 -15.90 9.56 21.60
CA LEU A 105 -16.86 8.70 20.90
C LEU A 105 -16.28 7.29 20.62
N TYR A 106 -14.97 7.20 20.58
CA TYR A 106 -14.21 5.96 20.35
C TYR A 106 -13.51 5.43 21.61
N ASP A 107 -13.97 5.84 22.82
CA ASP A 107 -13.34 5.45 24.08
C ASP A 107 -11.85 5.85 24.20
N ILE A 108 -11.42 6.88 23.46
CA ILE A 108 -10.07 7.44 23.50
C ILE A 108 -10.07 8.68 24.40
N VAL A 109 -9.14 8.73 25.37
CA VAL A 109 -8.90 9.88 26.24
C VAL A 109 -7.48 10.36 26.11
N ILE A 110 -7.20 11.59 26.53
CA ILE A 110 -5.87 12.17 26.53
C ILE A 110 -5.32 12.38 27.93
N ALA A 111 -4.01 12.43 28.06
CA ALA A 111 -3.31 12.89 29.23
C ALA A 111 -2.14 13.79 28.85
N GLU A 112 -1.63 14.57 29.80
CA GLU A 112 -0.43 15.36 29.60
C GLU A 112 0.79 14.45 29.42
N PHE A 113 1.68 14.85 28.52
CA PHE A 113 2.92 14.14 28.25
C PHE A 113 3.95 14.48 29.33
N GLU A 114 4.42 13.49 30.06
CA GLU A 114 5.46 13.69 31.06
C GLU A 114 6.79 14.07 30.43
N LYS A 115 7.45 15.11 30.98
CA LYS A 115 8.70 15.67 30.45
C LYS A 115 9.88 14.68 30.35
N GLY A 116 9.77 13.50 30.99
CA GLY A 116 10.78 12.45 31.01
C GLY A 116 10.74 11.47 29.83
N GLU A 117 9.66 11.43 29.08
CA GLU A 117 9.48 10.44 27.99
C GLU A 117 10.21 10.90 26.71
N LYS A 118 11.52 10.64 26.64
CA LYS A 118 12.34 10.89 25.46
C LYS A 118 12.24 9.69 24.50
N GLY A 119 12.11 9.94 23.20
CA GLY A 119 12.34 8.93 22.17
C GLY A 119 11.14 8.16 21.66
N THR A 120 9.91 8.57 21.97
CA THR A 120 8.72 7.99 21.32
C THR A 120 8.63 8.43 19.87
N LYS A 121 8.59 7.46 18.94
CA LYS A 121 8.31 7.70 17.52
C LYS A 121 6.98 8.45 17.38
N GLY A 122 6.90 9.38 16.43
CA GLY A 122 5.70 10.20 16.21
C GLY A 122 5.42 11.24 17.31
N GLY A 123 6.16 11.25 18.44
CA GLY A 123 6.01 12.21 19.53
C GLY A 123 4.75 12.02 20.40
N TYR A 124 4.19 10.82 20.44
CA TYR A 124 3.09 10.41 21.31
C TYR A 124 3.32 8.97 21.83
N ARG A 125 2.55 8.58 22.86
CA ARG A 125 2.50 7.23 23.41
C ARG A 125 1.03 6.82 23.62
N LEU A 126 0.74 5.55 23.41
CA LEU A 126 -0.55 4.95 23.71
C LEU A 126 -0.46 4.07 24.96
N GLU A 127 -1.48 4.15 25.80
CA GLU A 127 -1.67 3.28 26.95
C GLU A 127 -3.04 2.60 26.86
N TYR A 128 -3.06 1.29 27.03
CA TYR A 128 -4.30 0.51 27.00
C TYR A 128 -4.86 0.41 28.42
N LEU A 129 -6.13 0.80 28.59
CA LEU A 129 -6.80 0.93 29.87
C LEU A 129 -7.77 -0.22 30.12
N ASN A 130 -8.10 -0.46 31.39
CA ASN A 130 -9.16 -1.37 31.81
C ASN A 130 -9.04 -2.78 31.21
N GLY A 131 -7.81 -3.27 31.01
CA GLY A 131 -7.58 -4.59 30.44
C GLY A 131 -7.90 -4.68 28.93
N TYR A 132 -8.08 -3.55 28.26
CA TYR A 132 -8.28 -3.54 26.81
C TYR A 132 -7.06 -4.11 26.09
N VAL A 133 -7.29 -5.10 25.25
CA VAL A 133 -6.27 -5.68 24.36
C VAL A 133 -6.67 -5.32 22.93
N PRO A 134 -5.80 -4.58 22.19
CA PRO A 134 -6.11 -4.24 20.83
C PRO A 134 -6.23 -5.49 19.95
N PRO A 135 -7.14 -5.51 18.97
CA PRO A 135 -7.27 -6.63 18.06
C PRO A 135 -5.96 -6.79 17.27
N VAL A 136 -5.50 -8.03 17.17
CA VAL A 136 -4.33 -8.35 16.36
C VAL A 136 -4.70 -8.15 14.88
N PRO A 137 -3.94 -7.37 14.11
CA PRO A 137 -4.19 -7.23 12.68
C PRO A 137 -4.07 -8.60 12.00
N THR A 138 -5.18 -9.21 11.66
CA THR A 138 -5.16 -10.42 10.83
C THR A 138 -4.85 -9.98 9.40
N LYS A 139 -3.72 -10.43 8.84
CA LYS A 139 -3.46 -10.26 7.41
C LYS A 139 -4.66 -10.81 6.67
N LYS A 140 -5.35 -9.96 5.92
CA LYS A 140 -6.44 -10.39 5.05
C LYS A 140 -5.85 -11.46 4.13
N GLY A 141 -6.22 -12.73 4.37
CA GLY A 141 -5.70 -13.84 3.58
C GLY A 141 -5.96 -13.57 2.11
N MET A 142 -5.04 -14.00 1.27
CA MET A 142 -5.20 -13.87 -0.18
C MET A 142 -6.57 -14.43 -0.58
N PRO A 143 -7.40 -13.70 -1.31
CA PRO A 143 -8.73 -14.17 -1.67
C PRO A 143 -8.64 -15.50 -2.42
N LYS A 144 -9.51 -16.44 -2.09
CA LYS A 144 -9.46 -17.81 -2.63
C LYS A 144 -9.43 -17.87 -4.16
N TRP A 145 -10.10 -16.93 -4.82
CA TRP A 145 -10.06 -16.83 -6.29
C TRP A 145 -8.66 -16.47 -6.83
N LEU A 146 -7.87 -15.64 -6.11
CA LEU A 146 -6.52 -15.29 -6.51
C LEU A 146 -5.56 -16.48 -6.33
N LEU A 147 -5.73 -17.28 -5.27
CA LEU A 147 -5.01 -18.54 -5.11
C LEU A 147 -5.32 -19.52 -6.25
N ALA A 148 -6.59 -19.63 -6.64
CA ALA A 148 -7.01 -20.44 -7.77
C ALA A 148 -6.39 -19.92 -9.08
N LEU A 149 -6.37 -18.61 -9.31
CA LEU A 149 -5.74 -18.00 -10.49
C LEU A 149 -4.24 -18.30 -10.56
N ILE A 150 -3.53 -18.16 -9.44
CA ILE A 150 -2.08 -18.47 -9.35
C ILE A 150 -1.84 -19.96 -9.65
N ALA A 151 -2.69 -20.85 -9.13
CA ALA A 151 -2.59 -22.28 -9.38
C ALA A 151 -2.80 -22.61 -10.87
N VAL A 152 -3.80 -22.02 -11.52
CA VAL A 152 -4.08 -22.20 -12.96
C VAL A 152 -2.93 -21.67 -13.81
N LEU A 153 -2.40 -20.47 -13.50
CA LEU A 153 -1.24 -19.92 -14.21
C LEU A 153 0.01 -20.79 -14.03
N GLY A 154 0.24 -21.28 -12.80
CA GLY A 154 1.34 -22.21 -12.53
C GLY A 154 1.26 -23.50 -13.35
N LEU A 155 0.06 -24.11 -13.44
CA LEU A 155 -0.17 -25.28 -14.26
C LEU A 155 0.01 -25.00 -15.77
N ALA A 156 -0.43 -23.83 -16.25
CA ALA A 156 -0.24 -23.42 -17.64
C ALA A 156 1.25 -23.26 -18.00
N VAL A 157 2.05 -22.67 -17.10
CA VAL A 157 3.50 -22.53 -17.29
C VAL A 157 4.17 -23.91 -17.32
N VAL A 158 3.81 -24.82 -16.40
CA VAL A 158 4.34 -26.20 -16.38
C VAL A 158 3.98 -26.93 -17.66
N ALA A 159 2.73 -26.85 -18.11
CA ALA A 159 2.29 -27.47 -19.37
C ALA A 159 3.05 -26.91 -20.59
N LEU A 160 3.29 -25.61 -20.65
CA LEU A 160 4.09 -24.97 -21.70
C LEU A 160 5.54 -25.46 -21.70
N LEU A 161 6.16 -25.55 -20.51
CA LEU A 161 7.52 -26.05 -20.37
C LEU A 161 7.61 -27.53 -20.81
N LEU A 162 6.66 -28.37 -20.42
CA LEU A 162 6.57 -29.76 -20.85
C LEU A 162 6.38 -29.84 -22.35
N PHE A 163 5.53 -29.02 -22.95
CA PHE A 163 5.33 -28.97 -24.40
C PHE A 163 6.63 -28.59 -25.14
N LEU A 164 7.41 -27.62 -24.62
CA LEU A 164 8.69 -27.21 -25.20
C LEU A 164 9.79 -28.27 -25.02
N LEU A 165 9.79 -29.01 -23.91
CA LEU A 165 10.78 -30.04 -23.63
C LEU A 165 10.47 -31.36 -24.34
N LEU A 166 9.20 -31.75 -24.41
CA LEU A 166 8.74 -33.02 -24.99
C LEU A 166 8.30 -32.85 -26.45
N GLY A 167 8.10 -31.61 -26.91
CA GLY A 167 7.83 -31.32 -28.32
C GLY A 167 8.97 -31.89 -29.14
N LYS A 168 8.72 -33.01 -29.83
CA LYS A 168 9.68 -33.64 -30.76
C LYS A 168 10.23 -32.52 -31.63
N LYS A 169 11.54 -32.36 -31.63
CA LYS A 169 12.22 -31.65 -32.72
C LYS A 169 11.73 -32.30 -34.00
N ALA A 170 10.95 -31.59 -34.81
CA ALA A 170 10.69 -32.01 -36.16
C ALA A 170 12.07 -32.21 -36.79
N GLU A 171 12.42 -33.45 -37.11
CA GLU A 171 13.60 -33.74 -37.86
C GLU A 171 13.47 -32.91 -39.14
N PRO A 172 14.49 -32.12 -39.51
CA PRO A 172 14.46 -31.41 -40.79
C PRO A 172 14.32 -32.49 -41.84
N GLN A 173 13.15 -32.52 -42.57
CA GLN A 173 13.05 -33.31 -43.77
C GLN A 173 14.12 -32.81 -44.74
N ILE A 174 15.18 -33.61 -44.89
CA ILE A 174 16.18 -33.41 -45.94
C ILE A 174 15.40 -33.67 -47.24
N VAL A 175 14.98 -32.62 -47.89
CA VAL A 175 14.52 -32.70 -49.26
C VAL A 175 15.75 -33.03 -50.07
N GLU A 176 15.89 -34.30 -50.46
CA GLU A 176 16.93 -34.78 -51.36
C GLU A 176 16.66 -34.09 -52.70
N VAL A 177 17.39 -33.02 -52.98
CA VAL A 177 17.34 -32.33 -54.23
C VAL A 177 18.09 -33.22 -55.25
N GLU A 178 17.30 -33.94 -56.05
CA GLU A 178 17.81 -34.74 -57.17
C GLU A 178 18.73 -33.81 -58.01
N LYS A 179 20.02 -34.11 -57.97
CA LYS A 179 21.00 -33.39 -58.82
C LYS A 179 20.70 -33.73 -60.27
N VAL A 180 20.02 -32.82 -60.97
CA VAL A 180 19.96 -32.84 -62.44
C VAL A 180 21.37 -32.62 -62.97
N VAL A 181 22.00 -33.73 -63.36
CA VAL A 181 23.28 -33.68 -64.09
C VAL A 181 22.96 -33.22 -65.53
N VAL A 182 23.19 -31.96 -65.80
CA VAL A 182 23.15 -31.45 -67.14
C VAL A 182 24.42 -31.93 -67.88
N VAL A 183 24.32 -32.97 -68.65
CA VAL A 183 25.38 -33.41 -69.58
C VAL A 183 25.40 -32.42 -70.71
N HIS A 184 26.41 -31.58 -70.76
CA HIS A 184 26.68 -30.76 -71.95
C HIS A 184 27.28 -31.66 -73.03
N ASP A 185 26.42 -32.04 -73.97
CA ASP A 185 26.93 -32.59 -75.28
C ASP A 185 27.60 -31.47 -76.04
N THR A 186 28.92 -31.51 -76.06
CA THR A 186 29.73 -30.74 -77.02
C THR A 186 29.76 -31.46 -78.31
N LEU A 187 29.01 -30.99 -79.30
CA LEU A 187 29.07 -31.39 -80.67
C LEU A 187 30.38 -30.84 -81.26
N TYR A 188 31.33 -31.72 -81.44
CA TYR A 188 32.53 -31.40 -82.32
C TYR A 188 32.12 -31.52 -83.78
N ILE A 189 32.05 -30.41 -84.45
CA ILE A 189 31.98 -30.38 -85.90
C ILE A 189 33.42 -30.48 -86.44
N GLN A 190 33.75 -31.66 -86.92
CA GLN A 190 34.96 -31.84 -87.66
C GLN A 190 34.78 -31.27 -89.10
N GLN A 191 35.36 -30.17 -89.35
CA GLN A 191 35.55 -29.75 -90.76
C GLN A 191 36.70 -30.54 -91.39
N ILE A 192 36.36 -31.32 -92.40
CA ILE A 192 37.34 -31.93 -93.32
C ILE A 192 37.50 -31.03 -94.54
N ALA A 193 38.74 -30.69 -94.76
CA ALA A 193 39.19 -29.94 -95.99
C ALA A 193 39.21 -30.82 -97.16
#